data_554565e4700683bbb8b79eb99fcf4570
#
_entry.id   554565e4700683bbb8b79eb99fcf4570
#
_cell.length_a   1.000
_cell.length_b   1.000
_cell.length_c   1.000
_cell.angle_alpha   90.00
_cell.angle_beta   90.00
_cell.angle_gamma   90.00
#
_symmetry.space_group_name_H-M   'P 1'
#
loop_
_entity.id
_entity.type
_entity.pdbx_description
1 polymer ?
#
loop_
_entity_poly.entity_id
_entity_poly.type
_entity_poly.pdbx_seq_one_letter_code
_entity_poly.pdbx_strand_id
1 'polypeptide(L)' 'MNLGEKSARIKTLMNDDTFKDVIAEVMERQVLVFMDAHSTTEERDDAHEIVRALDSITSYMNSVIDDHKISERKRK' A
#
# COMPACT_ATOMS: atom_id res chain seq x y z
N MET A 1 -16.64 -11.30 5.29
CA MET A 1 -15.28 -11.82 5.58
C MET A 1 -14.91 -11.44 7.00
N ASN A 2 -14.56 -12.42 7.84
CA ASN A 2 -14.13 -12.11 9.21
C ASN A 2 -12.68 -11.60 9.23
N LEU A 3 -12.23 -11.11 10.38
CA LEU A 3 -10.91 -10.53 10.52
C LEU A 3 -9.78 -11.52 10.17
N GLY A 4 -9.90 -12.77 10.61
CA GLY A 4 -8.88 -13.79 10.31
C GLY A 4 -8.77 -14.08 8.82
N GLU A 5 -9.88 -14.23 8.13
CA GLU A 5 -9.91 -14.46 6.68
C GLU A 5 -9.34 -13.25 5.93
N LYS A 6 -9.75 -12.06 6.32
CA LYS A 6 -9.27 -10.83 5.70
C LYS A 6 -7.76 -10.68 5.87
N SER A 7 -7.26 -10.92 7.09
CA SER A 7 -5.82 -10.87 7.37
C SER A 7 -5.05 -11.88 6.51
N ALA A 8 -5.54 -13.11 6.42
CA ALA A 8 -4.89 -14.16 5.61
C ALA A 8 -4.84 -13.79 4.13
N ARG A 9 -5.93 -13.28 3.59
CA ARG A 9 -6.00 -12.86 2.18
C ARG A 9 -5.10 -11.66 1.90
N ILE A 10 -5.03 -10.72 2.83
CA ILE A 10 -4.13 -9.57 2.70
C ILE A 10 -2.68 -10.03 2.68
N LYS A 11 -2.30 -10.95 3.57
CA LYS A 11 -0.93 -11.51 3.57
C LYS A 11 -0.60 -12.17 2.24
N THR A 12 -1.52 -12.95 1.69
CA THR A 12 -1.33 -13.59 0.39
C THR A 12 -1.13 -12.54 -0.72
N LEU A 13 -1.98 -11.50 -0.73
CA LEU A 13 -1.88 -10.43 -1.71
C LEU A 13 -0.56 -9.67 -1.58
N MET A 14 -0.15 -9.33 -0.37
CA MET A 14 1.10 -8.60 -0.13
C MET A 14 2.35 -9.40 -0.48
N ASN A 15 2.25 -10.74 -0.52
CA ASN A 15 3.34 -11.61 -0.93
C ASN A 15 3.27 -12.04 -2.40
N ASP A 16 2.25 -11.62 -3.11
CA ASP A 16 2.10 -11.90 -4.53
C ASP A 16 3.07 -11.04 -5.35
N ASP A 17 3.90 -11.70 -6.17
CA ASP A 17 4.93 -11.01 -6.94
C ASP A 17 4.36 -9.99 -7.93
N THR A 18 3.25 -10.33 -8.58
CA THR A 18 2.59 -9.41 -9.51
C THR A 18 2.07 -8.18 -8.79
N PHE A 19 1.45 -8.35 -7.63
CA PHE A 19 0.97 -7.23 -6.83
C PHE A 19 2.12 -6.31 -6.42
N LYS A 20 3.24 -6.90 -5.94
CA LYS A 20 4.43 -6.14 -5.58
C LYS A 20 4.98 -5.36 -6.77
N ASP A 21 5.05 -5.99 -7.93
CA ASP A 21 5.55 -5.35 -9.14
C ASP A 21 4.67 -4.19 -9.58
N VAL A 22 3.35 -4.36 -9.54
CA VAL A 22 2.41 -3.29 -9.91
C VAL A 22 2.55 -2.09 -8.98
N ILE A 23 2.61 -2.31 -7.68
CA ILE A 23 2.79 -1.24 -6.70
C ILE A 23 4.13 -0.53 -6.94
N ALA A 24 5.21 -1.30 -7.14
CA ALA A 24 6.54 -0.74 -7.38
C ALA A 24 6.57 0.10 -8.66
N GLU A 25 5.94 -0.35 -9.73
CA GLU A 25 5.89 0.37 -10.99
C GLU A 25 5.11 1.68 -10.88
N VAL A 26 3.97 1.67 -10.17
CA VAL A 26 3.19 2.88 -9.97
C VAL A 26 3.99 3.89 -9.14
N MET A 27 4.67 3.42 -8.09
CA MET A 27 5.54 4.29 -7.26
C MET A 27 6.69 4.87 -8.08
N GLU A 28 7.34 4.06 -8.90
CA GLU A 28 8.45 4.50 -9.76
C GLU A 28 8.02 5.62 -10.71
N ARG A 29 6.82 5.52 -11.29
CA ARG A 29 6.28 6.57 -12.16
C ARG A 29 6.16 7.90 -11.42
N GLN A 30 5.77 7.88 -10.14
CA GLN A 30 5.67 9.10 -9.35
C GLN A 30 7.04 9.70 -9.05
N VAL A 31 8.02 8.85 -8.76
CA VAL A 31 9.41 9.29 -8.54
C VAL A 31 9.94 9.99 -9.79
N LEU A 32 9.68 9.44 -10.97
CA LEU A 32 10.11 10.04 -12.24
C LEU A 32 9.49 11.43 -12.43
N VAL A 33 8.24 11.63 -12.04
CA VAL A 33 7.59 12.95 -12.10
C VAL A 33 8.33 13.95 -11.19
N PHE A 34 8.67 13.54 -9.98
CA PHE A 34 9.40 14.41 -9.03
C PHE A 34 10.80 14.76 -9.52
N MET A 35 11.47 13.83 -10.21
CA MET A 35 12.84 14.02 -10.70
C MET A 35 12.91 14.80 -12.00
N ASP A 36 11.81 14.92 -12.74
CA ASP A 36 11.77 15.64 -14.01
C ASP A 36 11.67 17.15 -13.76
N ALA A 37 12.71 17.88 -14.20
CA ALA A 37 12.75 19.34 -14.05
C ALA A 37 11.63 20.05 -14.84
N HIS A 38 11.04 19.39 -15.82
CA HIS A 38 9.96 19.95 -16.65
C HIS A 38 8.57 19.64 -16.11
N SER A 39 8.46 18.88 -15.04
CA SER A 39 7.15 18.60 -14.41
C SER A 39 6.54 19.88 -13.87
N THR A 40 5.25 20.08 -14.11
CA THR A 40 4.51 21.20 -13.55
C THR A 40 4.21 20.97 -12.07
N THR A 41 3.83 22.05 -11.37
CA THR A 41 3.39 21.95 -9.97
C THR A 41 2.17 21.02 -9.87
N GLU A 42 1.23 21.13 -10.80
CA GLU A 42 0.03 20.29 -10.84
C GLU A 42 0.40 18.81 -11.00
N GLU A 43 1.32 18.49 -11.90
CA GLU A 43 1.78 17.12 -12.09
C GLU A 43 2.45 16.56 -10.83
N ARG A 44 3.25 17.37 -10.13
CA ARG A 44 3.88 16.97 -8.87
C ARG A 44 2.85 16.78 -7.76
N ASP A 45 1.84 17.64 -7.69
CA ASP A 45 0.77 17.52 -6.71
C ASP A 45 -0.03 16.24 -6.91
N ASP A 46 -0.36 15.93 -8.17
CA ASP A 46 -1.05 14.68 -8.53
C ASP A 46 -0.22 13.46 -8.15
N ALA A 47 1.07 13.49 -8.44
CA ALA A 47 1.98 12.41 -8.10
C ALA A 47 2.07 12.22 -6.57
N HIS A 48 2.10 13.32 -5.82
CA HIS A 48 2.10 13.27 -4.36
C HIS A 48 0.83 12.62 -3.81
N GLU A 49 -0.33 12.96 -4.38
CA GLU A 49 -1.60 12.37 -3.99
C GLU A 49 -1.64 10.86 -4.24
N ILE A 50 -1.08 10.41 -5.37
CA ILE A 50 -0.97 8.97 -5.69
C ILE A 50 -0.10 8.25 -4.67
N VAL A 51 1.05 8.82 -4.32
CA VAL A 51 1.95 8.25 -3.30
C VAL A 51 1.21 8.13 -1.96
N ARG A 52 0.49 9.16 -1.55
CA ARG A 52 -0.27 9.15 -0.30
C ARG A 52 -1.38 8.10 -0.31
N ALA A 53 -2.06 7.95 -1.45
CA ALA A 53 -3.12 6.95 -1.58
C ALA A 53 -2.56 5.53 -1.46
N LEU A 54 -1.42 5.25 -2.12
CA LEU A 54 -0.76 3.95 -2.01
C LEU A 54 -0.30 3.67 -0.59
N ASP A 55 0.25 4.67 0.08
CA ASP A 55 0.66 4.54 1.48
C ASP A 55 -0.54 4.25 2.38
N SER A 56 -1.66 4.92 2.16
CA SER A 56 -2.89 4.68 2.91
C SER A 56 -3.41 3.25 2.74
N ILE A 57 -3.38 2.73 1.52
CA ILE A 57 -3.80 1.36 1.23
C ILE A 57 -2.88 0.36 1.95
N THR A 58 -1.58 0.54 1.83
CA THR A 58 -0.58 -0.34 2.45
C THR A 58 -0.68 -0.30 3.98
N SER A 59 -0.83 0.89 4.54
CA SER A 59 -0.97 1.09 5.98
C SER A 59 -2.23 0.43 6.51
N TYR A 60 -3.34 0.54 5.77
CA TYR A 60 -4.59 -0.13 6.14
C TYR A 60 -4.43 -1.66 6.14
N MET A 61 -3.80 -2.20 5.11
CA MET A 61 -3.55 -3.64 5.01
C MET A 61 -2.72 -4.13 6.20
N ASN A 62 -1.67 -3.41 6.55
CA ASN A 62 -0.84 -3.74 7.72
C ASN A 62 -1.64 -3.64 9.03
N SER A 63 -2.53 -2.66 9.15
CA SER A 63 -3.35 -2.51 10.35
C SER A 63 -4.30 -3.70 10.55
N VAL A 64 -4.85 -4.24 9.48
CA VAL A 64 -5.71 -5.43 9.57
C VAL A 64 -4.92 -6.63 10.08
N ILE A 65 -3.70 -6.82 9.57
CA ILE A 65 -2.81 -7.91 10.02
C ILE A 65 -2.49 -7.75 11.51
N ASP A 66 -2.16 -6.52 11.92
CA ASP A 66 -1.81 -6.23 13.32
C ASP A 66 -3.01 -6.42 14.25
N ASP A 67 -4.19 -5.98 13.84
CA ASP A 67 -5.43 -6.15 14.61
C ASP A 67 -5.73 -7.63 14.80
N HIS A 68 -5.52 -8.45 13.80
CA HIS A 68 -5.70 -9.89 13.91
C HIS A 68 -4.70 -10.50 14.90
N LYS A 69 -3.44 -10.09 14.85
CA LYS A 69 -2.42 -10.56 15.80
C LYS A 69 -2.81 -10.20 17.25
N ILE A 70 -3.28 -8.99 17.47
CA ILE A 70 -3.73 -8.53 18.80
C ILE A 70 -4.93 -9.36 19.26
N SER A 71 -5.90 -9.60 18.37
CA SER A 71 -7.07 -10.42 18.65
C SER A 71 -6.68 -11.85 19.07
N GLU A 72 -5.73 -12.45 18.38
CA GLU A 72 -5.23 -13.79 18.70
C GLU A 72 -4.54 -13.83 20.07
N ARG A 73 -3.79 -12.80 20.42
CA ARG A 73 -3.14 -12.70 21.74
C ARG A 73 -4.16 -12.61 22.88
N LYS A 74 -5.27 -11.90 22.66
CA LYS A 74 -6.31 -11.73 23.67
C LYS A 74 -7.10 -12.99 23.95
N ARG A 75 -7.09 -13.96 23.03
CA ARG A 75 -7.76 -15.25 23.20
C ARG A 75 -7.02 -16.21 24.10
N LYS A 76 -5.78 -15.92 24.39
CA LYS A 76 -4.96 -16.70 25.31
C LYS A 76 -5.08 -16.13 26.71
#